data_2b96ec3539b05237ee06944c6b7351fb
#
_entry.id   2b96ec3539b05237ee06944c6b7351fb
#
_cell.length_a   1.000
_cell.length_b   1.000
_cell.length_c   1.000
_cell.angle_alpha   90.00
_cell.angle_beta   90.00
_cell.angle_gamma   90.00
#
_symmetry.space_group_name_H-M   'P 1'
#
loop_
_entity.id
_entity.type
_entity.pdbx_description
1 polymer ?
#
loop_
_entity_poly.entity_id
_entity_poly.type
_entity_poly.pdbx_seq_one_letter_code
_entity_poly.pdbx_strand_id
1 'polypeptide(L)'
;MRILVTGAAGYIGSALVRALAAHEVIGTDQSAPAAVLGNIAYPQFARSLVTPEIDTVFHLASLVSGGAEQNFELGSKVNLDATRDLLEACRLAGHCPKFVFASSIAVYSGVDEIDDDTAPAPQLSYGAQKLVCEVLIDDYTRRGYIDGRALRLPTVMVRPGSANTAVSGWASAIIREPLTGRDYNCPVRPDTRMACISLRRVVDAFIKLNELPGNVIGPTEPYCSPVSRCPRSKCGTR
;
A
#
# COMPACT_ATOMS: atom_id res chain seq x y z
N MET A 1 12.61 17.76 -1.50
CA MET A 1 12.25 16.73 -0.49
C MET A 1 13.09 15.50 -0.74
N ARG A 2 13.49 14.83 0.32
CA ARG A 2 14.15 13.54 0.28
C ARG A 2 13.14 12.45 0.59
N ILE A 3 12.91 11.55 -0.35
CA ILE A 3 11.77 10.62 -0.34
C ILE A 3 12.28 9.18 -0.36
N LEU A 4 11.86 8.38 0.61
CA LEU A 4 12.08 6.94 0.62
C LEU A 4 10.89 6.23 -0.03
N VAL A 5 11.14 5.34 -1.00
CA VAL A 5 10.12 4.47 -1.60
C VAL A 5 10.53 3.02 -1.39
N THR A 6 9.79 2.27 -0.58
CA THR A 6 9.98 0.82 -0.45
C THR A 6 9.14 0.07 -1.48
N GLY A 7 9.59 -1.07 -1.97
CA GLY A 7 8.95 -1.77 -3.09
C GLY A 7 9.18 -1.06 -4.42
N ALA A 8 10.30 -0.35 -4.56
CA ALA A 8 10.61 0.53 -5.69
C ALA A 8 10.76 -0.20 -7.04
N ALA A 9 11.16 -1.47 -7.06
CA ALA A 9 11.22 -2.28 -8.28
C ALA A 9 9.86 -2.88 -8.68
N GLY A 10 8.85 -2.78 -7.78
CA GLY A 10 7.50 -3.28 -8.04
C GLY A 10 6.73 -2.47 -9.08
N TYR A 11 5.57 -3.00 -9.50
CA TYR A 11 4.72 -2.39 -10.54
C TYR A 11 4.30 -0.95 -10.23
N ILE A 12 3.82 -0.70 -9.00
CA ILE A 12 3.42 0.64 -8.57
C ILE A 12 4.66 1.47 -8.19
N GLY A 13 5.59 0.89 -7.42
CA GLY A 13 6.76 1.58 -6.92
C GLY A 13 7.64 2.17 -8.00
N SER A 14 7.92 1.40 -9.08
CA SER A 14 8.72 1.89 -10.20
C SER A 14 8.06 3.06 -10.95
N ALA A 15 6.74 3.06 -11.05
CA ALA A 15 6.00 4.17 -11.65
C ALA A 15 6.00 5.42 -10.75
N LEU A 16 5.85 5.20 -9.42
CA LEU A 16 5.90 6.29 -8.45
C LEU A 16 7.30 6.94 -8.40
N VAL A 17 8.37 6.14 -8.36
CA VAL A 17 9.76 6.65 -8.41
C VAL A 17 9.98 7.54 -9.64
N ARG A 18 9.50 7.11 -10.82
CA ARG A 18 9.59 7.94 -12.03
C ARG A 18 8.78 9.23 -11.94
N ALA A 19 7.60 9.18 -11.36
CA ALA A 19 6.75 10.36 -11.21
C ALA A 19 7.31 11.38 -10.20
N LEU A 20 8.11 10.92 -9.24
CA LEU A 20 8.77 11.74 -8.22
C LEU A 20 10.17 12.23 -8.64
N ALA A 21 10.56 12.11 -9.91
CA ALA A 21 11.92 12.42 -10.40
C ALA A 21 12.39 13.88 -10.17
N ALA A 22 11.48 14.81 -9.84
CA ALA A 22 11.82 16.17 -9.42
C ALA A 22 12.36 16.25 -7.98
N HIS A 23 12.37 15.15 -7.23
CA HIS A 23 12.81 15.05 -5.84
C HIS A 23 14.02 14.12 -5.72
N GLU A 24 14.69 14.15 -4.58
CA GLU A 24 15.71 13.16 -4.24
C GLU A 24 15.01 11.87 -3.77
N VAL A 25 14.93 10.86 -4.64
CA VAL A 25 14.21 9.61 -4.35
C VAL A 25 15.19 8.48 -4.06
N ILE A 26 15.06 7.88 -2.89
CA ILE A 26 15.77 6.67 -2.47
C ILE A 26 14.80 5.49 -2.64
N GLY A 27 14.92 4.76 -3.75
CA GLY A 27 14.14 3.54 -3.98
C GLY A 27 14.80 2.32 -3.36
N THR A 28 14.11 1.55 -2.54
CA THR A 28 14.60 0.29 -2.00
C THR A 28 13.70 -0.89 -2.36
N ASP A 29 14.33 -2.02 -2.67
CA ASP A 29 13.68 -3.30 -2.99
C ASP A 29 14.67 -4.46 -2.74
N GLN A 30 14.14 -5.68 -2.65
CA GLN A 30 14.98 -6.88 -2.66
C GLN A 30 15.49 -7.24 -4.05
N SER A 31 14.94 -6.64 -5.10
CA SER A 31 15.24 -6.89 -6.52
C SER A 31 15.64 -5.61 -7.24
N ALA A 32 16.48 -5.74 -8.26
CA ALA A 32 16.78 -4.67 -9.19
C ALA A 32 15.57 -4.37 -10.13
N PRO A 33 15.42 -3.13 -10.65
CA PRO A 33 16.28 -1.98 -10.35
C PRO A 33 15.82 -1.24 -9.07
N ALA A 34 16.70 -1.15 -8.08
CA ALA A 34 16.48 -0.31 -6.90
C ALA A 34 17.82 0.36 -6.53
N ALA A 35 17.76 1.58 -6.02
CA ALA A 35 18.95 2.33 -5.62
C ALA A 35 19.63 1.67 -4.40
N VAL A 36 18.82 1.12 -3.49
CA VAL A 36 19.27 0.40 -2.30
C VAL A 36 18.67 -1.01 -2.33
N LEU A 37 19.52 -2.01 -2.50
CA LEU A 37 19.09 -3.41 -2.51
C LEU A 37 19.13 -3.97 -1.08
N GLY A 38 18.02 -4.61 -0.67
CA GLY A 38 17.93 -5.30 0.60
C GLY A 38 16.53 -5.81 0.90
N ASN A 39 16.44 -6.69 1.89
CA ASN A 39 15.18 -7.32 2.26
C ASN A 39 14.61 -6.66 3.51
N ILE A 40 13.46 -6.01 3.37
CA ILE A 40 12.77 -5.29 4.44
C ILE A 40 12.32 -6.21 5.59
N ALA A 41 12.24 -7.51 5.38
CA ALA A 41 11.95 -8.48 6.44
C ALA A 41 13.08 -8.59 7.50
N TYR A 42 14.24 -8.00 7.24
CA TYR A 42 15.31 -7.89 8.23
C TYR A 42 15.19 -6.57 9.00
N PRO A 43 14.93 -6.58 10.33
CA PRO A 43 14.67 -5.37 11.11
C PRO A 43 15.78 -4.33 11.02
N GLN A 44 17.05 -4.76 11.03
CA GLN A 44 18.20 -3.85 10.93
C GLN A 44 18.20 -3.10 9.60
N PHE A 45 17.86 -3.79 8.49
CA PHE A 45 17.77 -3.17 7.18
C PHE A 45 16.60 -2.20 7.13
N ALA A 46 15.39 -2.61 7.55
CA ALA A 46 14.22 -1.74 7.57
C ALA A 46 14.47 -0.45 8.36
N ARG A 47 15.07 -0.57 9.55
CA ARG A 47 15.38 0.58 10.41
C ARG A 47 16.48 1.48 9.85
N SER A 48 17.44 0.95 9.11
CA SER A 48 18.51 1.75 8.50
C SER A 48 18.07 2.63 7.33
N LEU A 49 16.88 2.38 6.77
CA LEU A 49 16.36 3.13 5.64
C LEU A 49 15.87 4.54 6.01
N VAL A 50 15.44 4.75 7.26
CA VAL A 50 14.89 6.02 7.71
C VAL A 50 15.97 6.79 8.47
N THR A 51 16.39 7.89 7.88
CA THR A 51 17.33 8.85 8.49
C THR A 51 16.63 10.19 8.75
N PRO A 52 17.20 11.09 9.60
CA PRO A 52 16.58 12.39 9.89
C PRO A 52 16.31 13.27 8.67
N GLU A 53 16.95 13.00 7.54
CA GLU A 53 16.79 13.76 6.30
C GLU A 53 15.61 13.28 5.43
N ILE A 54 14.94 12.18 5.79
CA ILE A 54 13.81 11.64 5.03
C ILE A 54 12.53 12.42 5.34
N ASP A 55 12.10 13.27 4.41
CA ASP A 55 10.85 14.04 4.55
C ASP A 55 9.59 13.17 4.43
N THR A 56 9.64 12.15 3.54
CA THR A 56 8.49 11.30 3.22
C THR A 56 8.92 9.84 3.00
N VAL A 57 8.14 8.93 3.55
CA VAL A 57 8.22 7.48 3.29
C VAL A 57 6.98 7.03 2.53
N PHE A 58 7.15 6.53 1.30
CA PHE A 58 6.13 5.75 0.61
C PHE A 58 6.39 4.27 0.83
N HIS A 59 5.55 3.63 1.63
CA HIS A 59 5.72 2.23 1.97
C HIS A 59 4.81 1.34 1.10
N LEU A 60 5.41 0.78 0.01
CA LEU A 60 4.72 -0.08 -0.95
C LEU A 60 5.23 -1.53 -0.94
N ALA A 61 6.36 -1.80 -0.28
CA ALA A 61 6.87 -3.17 -0.17
C ALA A 61 5.86 -4.07 0.53
N SER A 62 5.54 -5.20 -0.07
CA SER A 62 4.53 -6.12 0.47
C SER A 62 4.60 -7.48 -0.23
N LEU A 63 4.38 -8.54 0.53
CA LEU A 63 4.04 -9.84 -0.01
C LEU A 63 2.54 -9.85 -0.33
N VAL A 64 2.18 -10.11 -1.59
CA VAL A 64 0.77 -10.04 -2.05
C VAL A 64 -0.09 -11.16 -1.47
N SER A 65 -1.42 -11.02 -1.59
CA SER A 65 -2.42 -11.84 -0.89
C SER A 65 -2.19 -13.34 -0.95
N GLY A 66 -2.02 -13.93 -2.14
CA GLY A 66 -1.78 -15.38 -2.25
C GLY A 66 -0.44 -15.82 -1.67
N GLY A 67 0.61 -14.98 -1.79
CA GLY A 67 1.91 -15.27 -1.18
C GLY A 67 1.85 -15.24 0.36
N ALA A 68 1.10 -14.31 0.93
CA ALA A 68 0.92 -14.19 2.37
C ALA A 68 0.07 -15.35 2.95
N GLU A 69 -0.91 -15.87 2.18
CA GLU A 69 -1.65 -17.08 2.56
C GLU A 69 -0.80 -18.35 2.47
N GLN A 70 0.03 -18.48 1.42
CA GLN A 70 0.91 -19.64 1.24
C GLN A 70 2.04 -19.69 2.27
N ASN A 71 2.50 -18.54 2.73
CA ASN A 71 3.57 -18.43 3.73
C ASN A 71 3.23 -17.35 4.76
N PHE A 72 2.49 -17.76 5.79
CA PHE A 72 2.03 -16.86 6.85
C PHE A 72 3.17 -16.17 7.59
N GLU A 73 4.26 -16.88 7.89
CA GLU A 73 5.40 -16.33 8.61
C GLU A 73 6.11 -15.24 7.79
N LEU A 74 6.36 -15.50 6.49
CA LEU A 74 6.96 -14.52 5.60
C LEU A 74 6.01 -13.33 5.39
N GLY A 75 4.71 -13.58 5.25
CA GLY A 75 3.68 -12.55 5.16
C GLY A 75 3.71 -11.62 6.38
N SER A 76 3.75 -12.19 7.58
CA SER A 76 3.83 -11.43 8.82
C SER A 76 5.11 -10.60 8.90
N LYS A 77 6.27 -11.18 8.59
CA LYS A 77 7.55 -10.47 8.59
C LYS A 77 7.61 -9.30 7.61
N VAL A 78 7.12 -9.51 6.36
CA VAL A 78 7.21 -8.49 5.30
C VAL A 78 6.11 -7.44 5.44
N ASN A 79 4.87 -7.86 5.72
CA ASN A 79 3.73 -6.93 5.68
C ASN A 79 3.49 -6.22 7.01
N LEU A 80 3.73 -6.90 8.15
CA LEU A 80 3.43 -6.35 9.47
C LEU A 80 4.71 -5.90 10.20
N ASP A 81 5.66 -6.81 10.43
CA ASP A 81 6.84 -6.49 11.24
C ASP A 81 7.71 -5.43 10.58
N ALA A 82 7.95 -5.51 9.26
CA ALA A 82 8.73 -4.52 8.54
C ALA A 82 8.03 -3.14 8.54
N THR A 83 6.70 -3.07 8.45
CA THR A 83 5.95 -1.83 8.60
C THR A 83 6.17 -1.24 10.00
N ARG A 84 6.07 -2.06 11.05
CA ARG A 84 6.33 -1.63 12.43
C ARG A 84 7.77 -1.14 12.63
N ASP A 85 8.76 -1.82 12.04
CA ASP A 85 10.16 -1.41 12.12
C ASP A 85 10.43 -0.08 11.42
N LEU A 86 9.78 0.20 10.29
CA LEU A 86 9.84 1.50 9.62
C LEU A 86 9.16 2.61 10.44
N LEU A 87 7.99 2.34 11.02
CA LEU A 87 7.29 3.29 11.88
C LEU A 87 8.15 3.63 13.12
N GLU A 88 8.78 2.62 13.71
CA GLU A 88 9.68 2.82 14.85
C GLU A 88 10.93 3.61 14.47
N ALA A 89 11.48 3.36 13.28
CA ALA A 89 12.58 4.17 12.75
C ALA A 89 12.18 5.65 12.56
N CYS A 90 10.97 5.90 12.02
CA CYS A 90 10.42 7.26 11.91
C CYS A 90 10.27 7.93 13.29
N ARG A 91 9.74 7.21 14.28
CA ARG A 91 9.60 7.71 15.66
C ARG A 91 10.97 8.07 16.26
N LEU A 92 11.98 7.23 16.08
CA LEU A 92 13.32 7.45 16.61
C LEU A 92 14.07 8.57 15.87
N ALA A 93 13.78 8.80 14.59
CA ALA A 93 14.32 9.93 13.83
C ALA A 93 13.82 11.30 14.33
N GLY A 94 12.64 11.36 14.97
CA GLY A 94 12.17 12.46 15.79
C GLY A 94 11.71 13.73 15.08
N HIS A 95 11.63 13.74 13.72
CA HIS A 95 11.25 14.90 12.92
C HIS A 95 9.86 14.82 12.28
N CYS A 96 9.06 13.80 12.68
CA CYS A 96 7.68 13.61 12.22
C CYS A 96 7.55 13.55 10.67
N PRO A 97 8.20 12.58 9.98
CA PRO A 97 8.13 12.47 8.54
C PRO A 97 6.72 12.08 8.08
N LYS A 98 6.37 12.42 6.84
CA LYS A 98 5.17 11.85 6.22
C LYS A 98 5.34 10.35 5.98
N PHE A 99 4.31 9.57 6.28
CA PHE A 99 4.30 8.13 6.07
C PHE A 99 3.07 7.73 5.25
N VAL A 100 3.26 7.46 3.96
CA VAL A 100 2.19 7.13 3.02
C VAL A 100 2.20 5.63 2.75
N PHE A 101 1.17 4.94 3.23
CA PHE A 101 1.08 3.49 3.22
C PHE A 101 0.17 2.96 2.11
N ALA A 102 0.67 1.98 1.37
CA ALA A 102 -0.14 1.22 0.41
C ALA A 102 -0.94 0.14 1.14
N SER A 103 -2.13 0.49 1.59
CA SER A 103 -3.12 -0.47 2.09
C SER A 103 -3.90 -1.11 0.93
N SER A 104 -4.97 -1.82 1.21
CA SER A 104 -5.72 -2.59 0.23
C SER A 104 -7.20 -2.67 0.58
N ILE A 105 -8.08 -2.74 -0.43
CA ILE A 105 -9.48 -3.13 -0.23
C ILE A 105 -9.63 -4.56 0.31
N ALA A 106 -8.57 -5.36 0.37
CA ALA A 106 -8.55 -6.67 1.02
C ALA A 106 -8.80 -6.61 2.54
N VAL A 107 -8.79 -5.41 3.13
CA VAL A 107 -9.28 -5.18 4.50
C VAL A 107 -10.79 -5.41 4.62
N TYR A 108 -11.51 -5.34 3.50
CA TYR A 108 -12.93 -5.70 3.40
C TYR A 108 -13.05 -7.09 2.77
N SER A 109 -13.89 -7.93 3.30
CA SER A 109 -14.17 -9.25 2.74
C SER A 109 -15.62 -9.66 3.01
N GLY A 110 -16.17 -10.50 2.13
CA GLY A 110 -17.51 -11.03 2.31
C GLY A 110 -18.64 -10.02 2.08
N VAL A 111 -18.35 -8.88 1.42
CA VAL A 111 -19.33 -7.87 1.05
C VAL A 111 -19.29 -7.64 -0.46
N ASP A 112 -20.45 -7.47 -1.08
CA ASP A 112 -20.57 -7.24 -2.52
C ASP A 112 -20.29 -5.79 -2.91
N GLU A 113 -20.61 -4.86 -2.01
CA GLU A 113 -20.41 -3.42 -2.19
C GLU A 113 -19.72 -2.84 -0.96
N ILE A 114 -18.79 -1.91 -1.20
CA ILE A 114 -18.04 -1.21 -0.17
C ILE A 114 -18.43 0.26 -0.25
N ASP A 115 -18.87 0.81 0.87
CA ASP A 115 -19.17 2.21 1.07
C ASP A 115 -18.38 2.80 2.27
N ASP A 116 -18.69 4.04 2.61
CA ASP A 116 -18.00 4.75 3.69
C ASP A 116 -18.34 4.21 5.09
N ASP A 117 -19.47 3.52 5.24
CA ASP A 117 -19.92 2.92 6.50
C ASP A 117 -19.50 1.43 6.63
N THR A 118 -18.92 0.86 5.58
CA THR A 118 -18.51 -0.55 5.58
C THR A 118 -17.34 -0.79 6.54
N ALA A 119 -17.59 -1.57 7.58
CA ALA A 119 -16.55 -1.94 8.56
C ALA A 119 -15.52 -2.89 7.95
N PRO A 120 -14.21 -2.69 8.18
CA PRO A 120 -13.20 -3.66 7.79
C PRO A 120 -13.40 -5.00 8.49
N ALA A 121 -13.40 -6.08 7.70
CA ALA A 121 -13.56 -7.45 8.19
C ALA A 121 -12.73 -8.43 7.33
N PRO A 122 -11.38 -8.38 7.38
CA PRO A 122 -10.52 -9.16 6.52
C PRO A 122 -10.66 -10.65 6.78
N GLN A 123 -10.72 -11.47 5.71
CA GLN A 123 -10.76 -12.92 5.77
C GLN A 123 -9.47 -13.60 5.28
N LEU A 124 -8.49 -12.79 4.83
CA LEU A 124 -7.18 -13.24 4.42
C LEU A 124 -6.11 -12.62 5.32
N SER A 125 -5.02 -13.35 5.58
CA SER A 125 -3.87 -12.88 6.35
C SER A 125 -3.33 -11.55 5.82
N TYR A 126 -3.26 -11.40 4.51
CA TYR A 126 -2.86 -10.16 3.86
C TYR A 126 -3.74 -8.97 4.26
N GLY A 127 -5.08 -9.15 4.20
CA GLY A 127 -6.02 -8.10 4.59
C GLY A 127 -5.91 -7.74 6.07
N ALA A 128 -5.77 -8.76 6.94
CA ALA A 128 -5.57 -8.57 8.37
C ALA A 128 -4.27 -7.81 8.67
N GLN A 129 -3.17 -8.19 8.02
CA GLN A 129 -1.87 -7.52 8.15
C GLN A 129 -1.96 -6.04 7.72
N LYS A 130 -2.64 -5.75 6.61
CA LYS A 130 -2.85 -4.37 6.13
C LYS A 130 -3.69 -3.55 7.12
N LEU A 131 -4.76 -4.11 7.65
CA LEU A 131 -5.62 -3.44 8.63
C LEU A 131 -4.87 -3.14 9.95
N VAL A 132 -4.09 -4.09 10.46
CA VAL A 132 -3.26 -3.88 11.66
C VAL A 132 -2.26 -2.74 11.43
N CYS A 133 -1.65 -2.67 10.23
CA CYS A 133 -0.74 -1.57 9.88
C CYS A 133 -1.46 -0.22 9.84
N GLU A 134 -2.69 -0.13 9.33
CA GLU A 134 -3.49 1.11 9.38
C GLU A 134 -3.70 1.58 10.82
N VAL A 135 -4.07 0.67 11.72
CA VAL A 135 -4.26 0.98 13.16
C VAL A 135 -2.95 1.47 13.81
N LEU A 136 -1.82 0.85 13.48
CA LEU A 136 -0.51 1.30 13.97
C LEU A 136 -0.16 2.69 13.44
N ILE A 137 -0.39 2.96 12.16
CA ILE A 137 -0.14 4.26 11.53
C ILE A 137 -0.99 5.34 12.20
N ASP A 138 -2.25 5.05 12.48
CA ASP A 138 -3.14 5.97 13.20
C ASP A 138 -2.63 6.29 14.61
N ASP A 139 -2.18 5.29 15.38
CA ASP A 139 -1.65 5.52 16.73
C ASP A 139 -0.35 6.34 16.70
N TYR A 140 0.57 6.03 15.77
CA TYR A 140 1.82 6.79 15.62
C TYR A 140 1.55 8.23 15.16
N THR A 141 0.53 8.44 14.32
CA THR A 141 0.09 9.78 13.88
C THR A 141 -0.53 10.57 15.02
N ARG A 142 -1.44 9.94 15.78
CA ARG A 142 -2.08 10.55 16.96
C ARG A 142 -1.04 10.98 18.00
N ARG A 143 0.06 10.25 18.12
CA ARG A 143 1.19 10.55 19.01
C ARG A 143 2.17 11.60 18.47
N GLY A 144 1.99 12.02 17.20
CA GLY A 144 2.88 12.99 16.56
C GLY A 144 4.25 12.44 16.15
N TYR A 145 4.38 11.12 16.02
CA TYR A 145 5.63 10.50 15.58
C TYR A 145 5.80 10.53 14.07
N ILE A 146 4.70 10.53 13.34
CA ILE A 146 4.62 10.62 11.88
C ILE A 146 3.40 11.45 11.46
N ASP A 147 3.38 11.94 10.21
CA ASP A 147 2.18 12.39 9.50
C ASP A 147 1.72 11.23 8.62
N GLY A 148 0.96 10.30 9.21
CA GLY A 148 0.61 9.01 8.61
C GLY A 148 -0.64 9.07 7.74
N ARG A 149 -0.63 8.29 6.64
CA ARG A 149 -1.73 8.21 5.66
C ARG A 149 -1.77 6.83 5.04
N ALA A 150 -2.96 6.25 4.93
CA ALA A 150 -3.16 4.96 4.28
C ALA A 150 -4.06 5.10 3.06
N LEU A 151 -3.69 4.45 1.96
CA LEU A 151 -4.47 4.38 0.72
C LEU A 151 -4.91 2.93 0.50
N ARG A 152 -6.20 2.62 0.66
CA ARG A 152 -6.78 1.30 0.37
C ARG A 152 -6.93 1.14 -1.14
N LEU A 153 -5.98 0.44 -1.74
CA LEU A 153 -5.92 0.22 -3.18
C LEU A 153 -6.90 -0.86 -3.62
N PRO A 154 -7.72 -0.61 -4.64
CA PRO A 154 -8.41 -1.67 -5.38
C PRO A 154 -7.43 -2.43 -6.27
N THR A 155 -7.90 -3.36 -7.10
CA THR A 155 -7.05 -4.09 -8.04
C THR A 155 -6.44 -3.15 -9.07
N VAL A 156 -5.12 -3.03 -9.03
CA VAL A 156 -4.37 -2.16 -9.97
C VAL A 156 -4.07 -2.93 -11.25
N MET A 157 -4.61 -2.46 -12.38
CA MET A 157 -4.51 -3.14 -13.67
C MET A 157 -4.14 -2.16 -14.82
N VAL A 158 -3.61 -2.63 -15.92
CA VAL A 158 -3.24 -4.01 -16.26
C VAL A 158 -1.78 -4.22 -15.90
N ARG A 159 -1.47 -5.19 -15.02
CA ARG A 159 -0.09 -5.48 -14.66
C ARG A 159 0.61 -6.23 -15.80
N PRO A 160 1.75 -5.73 -16.32
CA PRO A 160 2.55 -6.41 -17.34
C PRO A 160 3.31 -7.60 -16.74
N GLY A 161 3.92 -8.41 -17.61
CA GLY A 161 4.77 -9.53 -17.22
C GLY A 161 4.00 -10.79 -16.85
N SER A 162 4.65 -11.72 -16.15
CA SER A 162 4.07 -12.99 -15.74
C SER A 162 3.03 -12.82 -14.62
N ALA A 163 2.15 -13.83 -14.47
CA ALA A 163 1.24 -13.92 -13.34
C ALA A 163 2.01 -13.92 -12.02
N ASN A 164 1.45 -13.24 -11.01
CA ASN A 164 1.94 -13.29 -9.64
C ASN A 164 0.94 -14.05 -8.75
N THR A 165 1.27 -14.23 -7.49
CA THR A 165 0.44 -14.95 -6.50
C THR A 165 -0.75 -14.12 -5.96
N ALA A 166 -1.05 -12.92 -6.50
CA ALA A 166 -2.21 -12.16 -6.08
C ALA A 166 -3.50 -12.86 -6.51
N VAL A 167 -4.45 -13.03 -5.57
CA VAL A 167 -5.77 -13.64 -5.84
C VAL A 167 -6.50 -12.89 -6.96
N SER A 168 -6.35 -11.58 -7.06
CA SER A 168 -6.94 -10.74 -8.11
C SER A 168 -6.16 -10.71 -9.43
N GLY A 169 -5.11 -11.52 -9.58
CA GLY A 169 -4.22 -11.53 -10.76
C GLY A 169 -4.95 -11.80 -12.08
N TRP A 170 -6.07 -12.53 -12.04
CA TRP A 170 -6.92 -12.84 -13.18
C TRP A 170 -7.44 -11.58 -13.90
N ALA A 171 -7.71 -10.48 -13.17
CA ALA A 171 -8.21 -9.24 -13.75
C ALA A 171 -7.23 -8.58 -14.72
N SER A 172 -5.94 -8.72 -14.47
CA SER A 172 -4.91 -8.30 -15.44
C SER A 172 -4.70 -9.34 -16.54
N ALA A 173 -4.77 -10.63 -16.21
CA ALA A 173 -4.50 -11.71 -17.14
C ALA A 173 -5.55 -11.81 -18.24
N ILE A 174 -6.84 -11.62 -17.93
CA ILE A 174 -7.94 -11.65 -18.91
C ILE A 174 -7.77 -10.61 -20.04
N ILE A 175 -7.01 -9.56 -19.79
CA ILE A 175 -6.68 -8.53 -20.80
C ILE A 175 -5.30 -8.81 -21.41
N ARG A 176 -4.29 -9.06 -20.56
CA ARG A 176 -2.91 -9.19 -20.97
C ARG A 176 -2.65 -10.40 -21.86
N GLU A 177 -3.18 -11.58 -21.48
CA GLU A 177 -2.87 -12.80 -22.19
C GLU A 177 -3.39 -12.77 -23.64
N PRO A 178 -4.67 -12.42 -23.93
CA PRO A 178 -5.15 -12.28 -25.31
C PRO A 178 -4.39 -11.23 -26.13
N LEU A 179 -4.02 -10.09 -25.51
CA LEU A 179 -3.22 -9.06 -26.20
C LEU A 179 -1.82 -9.54 -26.60
N THR A 180 -1.32 -10.61 -25.98
CA THR A 180 -0.04 -11.25 -26.34
C THR A 180 -0.22 -12.51 -27.19
N GLY A 181 -1.43 -12.74 -27.71
CA GLY A 181 -1.75 -13.89 -28.55
C GLY A 181 -1.85 -15.23 -27.80
N ARG A 182 -2.04 -15.19 -26.49
CA ARG A 182 -2.20 -16.40 -25.65
C ARG A 182 -3.66 -16.57 -25.25
N ASP A 183 -4.12 -17.81 -25.27
CA ASP A 183 -5.41 -18.18 -24.69
C ASP A 183 -5.36 -18.02 -23.17
N TYR A 184 -6.45 -17.56 -22.58
CA TYR A 184 -6.58 -17.44 -21.13
C TYR A 184 -7.89 -18.02 -20.64
N ASN A 185 -7.80 -19.04 -19.80
CA ASN A 185 -8.95 -19.60 -19.12
C ASN A 185 -9.17 -18.83 -17.79
N CYS A 186 -10.18 -17.97 -17.77
CA CYS A 186 -10.47 -17.12 -16.62
C CYS A 186 -11.06 -17.96 -15.46
N PRO A 187 -10.50 -17.94 -14.25
CA PRO A 187 -10.90 -18.80 -13.14
C PRO A 187 -12.14 -18.32 -12.39
N VAL A 188 -12.74 -17.21 -12.82
CA VAL A 188 -13.93 -16.63 -12.18
C VAL A 188 -15.14 -16.63 -13.10
N ARG A 189 -16.33 -16.50 -12.52
CA ARG A 189 -17.59 -16.45 -13.30
C ARG A 189 -17.64 -15.18 -14.15
N PRO A 190 -18.35 -15.20 -15.31
CA PRO A 190 -18.48 -14.02 -16.19
C PRO A 190 -19.13 -12.81 -15.55
N ASP A 191 -19.96 -13.00 -14.53
CA ASP A 191 -20.67 -11.95 -13.79
C ASP A 191 -19.89 -11.45 -12.56
N THR A 192 -18.66 -11.93 -12.34
CA THR A 192 -17.81 -11.49 -11.22
C THR A 192 -17.47 -10.01 -11.36
N ARG A 193 -17.85 -9.23 -10.35
CA ARG A 193 -17.52 -7.81 -10.25
C ARG A 193 -16.21 -7.62 -9.47
N MET A 194 -15.43 -6.62 -9.84
CA MET A 194 -14.20 -6.26 -9.15
C MET A 194 -13.93 -4.76 -9.27
N ALA A 195 -13.59 -4.15 -8.15
CA ALA A 195 -13.10 -2.78 -8.14
C ALA A 195 -11.67 -2.72 -8.72
N CYS A 196 -11.50 -1.91 -9.76
CA CYS A 196 -10.24 -1.78 -10.49
C CYS A 196 -9.83 -0.31 -10.63
N ILE A 197 -8.51 -0.09 -10.69
CA ILE A 197 -7.92 1.23 -10.93
C ILE A 197 -6.72 1.11 -11.86
N SER A 198 -6.47 2.14 -12.67
CA SER A 198 -5.27 2.18 -13.51
C SER A 198 -4.03 2.58 -12.69
N LEU A 199 -2.85 2.13 -13.13
CA LEU A 199 -1.56 2.49 -12.52
C LEU A 199 -1.38 4.02 -12.42
N ARG A 200 -1.72 4.77 -13.48
CA ARG A 200 -1.63 6.22 -13.50
C ARG A 200 -2.43 6.85 -12.35
N ARG A 201 -3.69 6.42 -12.18
CA ARG A 201 -4.56 6.94 -11.13
C ARG A 201 -4.06 6.62 -9.72
N VAL A 202 -3.43 5.46 -9.54
CA VAL A 202 -2.81 5.09 -8.26
C VAL A 202 -1.63 5.99 -7.94
N VAL A 203 -0.75 6.24 -8.92
CA VAL A 203 0.40 7.15 -8.75
C VAL A 203 -0.08 8.58 -8.44
N ASP A 204 -1.06 9.08 -9.21
CA ASP A 204 -1.67 10.40 -8.97
C ASP A 204 -2.27 10.47 -7.54
N ALA A 205 -2.91 9.40 -7.07
CA ALA A 205 -3.50 9.34 -5.73
C ALA A 205 -2.42 9.38 -4.63
N PHE A 206 -1.31 8.65 -4.78
CA PHE A 206 -0.20 8.70 -3.82
C PHE A 206 0.42 10.09 -3.74
N ILE A 207 0.66 10.74 -4.88
CA ILE A 207 1.23 12.09 -4.94
C ILE A 207 0.29 13.08 -4.25
N LYS A 208 -0.99 13.08 -4.62
CA LYS A 208 -2.00 13.96 -4.00
C LYS A 208 -2.13 13.72 -2.51
N LEU A 209 -2.13 12.45 -2.07
CA LEU A 209 -2.20 12.11 -0.66
C LEU A 209 -0.99 12.65 0.11
N ASN A 210 0.20 12.62 -0.48
CA ASN A 210 1.40 13.22 0.09
C ASN A 210 1.33 14.75 0.17
N GLU A 211 0.69 15.41 -0.80
CA GLU A 211 0.59 16.88 -0.86
C GLU A 211 -0.46 17.44 0.11
N LEU A 212 -1.47 16.66 0.50
CA LEU A 212 -2.49 17.14 1.41
C LEU A 212 -1.89 17.56 2.77
N PRO A 213 -2.36 18.66 3.37
CA PRO A 213 -1.98 19.01 4.74
C PRO A 213 -2.45 17.95 5.75
N GLY A 214 -1.65 17.66 6.77
CA GLY A 214 -1.95 16.63 7.77
C GLY A 214 -3.24 16.87 8.56
N ASN A 215 -3.65 18.14 8.72
CA ASN A 215 -4.91 18.51 9.39
C ASN A 215 -6.17 18.25 8.54
N VAL A 216 -6.03 17.92 7.28
CA VAL A 216 -7.16 17.59 6.38
C VAL A 216 -7.50 16.10 6.45
N ILE A 217 -6.52 15.27 6.79
CA ILE A 217 -6.66 13.84 6.96
C ILE A 217 -6.58 13.57 8.47
N GLY A 218 -7.71 13.31 9.10
CA GLY A 218 -7.72 12.97 10.53
C GLY A 218 -6.99 11.66 10.81
N PRO A 219 -6.48 11.45 12.03
CA PRO A 219 -5.74 10.24 12.41
C PRO A 219 -6.56 8.93 12.36
N THR A 220 -7.86 9.01 12.12
CA THR A 220 -8.79 7.88 12.15
C THR A 220 -9.49 7.61 10.81
N GLU A 221 -9.13 8.33 9.75
CA GLU A 221 -9.76 8.14 8.45
C GLU A 221 -8.75 7.57 7.44
N PRO A 222 -8.70 6.24 7.26
CA PRO A 222 -7.96 5.68 6.14
C PRO A 222 -8.59 6.20 4.85
N TYR A 223 -7.78 6.87 4.03
CA TYR A 223 -8.23 7.39 2.75
C TYR A 223 -8.53 6.20 1.82
N CYS A 224 -9.79 5.87 1.65
CA CYS A 224 -10.19 4.98 0.57
C CYS A 224 -9.97 5.70 -0.76
N SER A 225 -9.44 5.00 -1.75
CA SER A 225 -9.35 5.46 -3.14
C SER A 225 -10.68 6.11 -3.57
N PRO A 226 -10.72 7.07 -4.53
CA PRO A 226 -11.84 7.99 -4.82
C PRO A 226 -13.22 7.39 -5.10
N VAL A 227 -13.44 6.14 -4.77
CA VAL A 227 -14.77 5.48 -4.80
C VAL A 227 -15.52 5.68 -3.48
N SER A 228 -14.87 6.08 -2.38
CA SER A 228 -15.53 6.32 -1.10
C SER A 228 -14.87 7.46 -0.32
N ARG A 229 -15.61 8.55 -0.10
CA ARG A 229 -15.29 9.60 0.88
C ARG A 229 -16.22 9.42 2.06
N CYS A 230 -15.69 9.22 3.27
CA CYS A 230 -16.51 9.27 4.49
C CYS A 230 -16.80 10.74 4.86
N PRO A 231 -18.05 11.18 4.91
CA PRO A 231 -18.37 12.54 5.36
C PRO A 231 -18.23 12.64 6.88
N ARG A 232 -17.48 13.63 7.36
CA ARG A 232 -17.25 13.96 8.79
C ARG A 232 -18.50 14.24 9.65
N SER A 233 -19.71 14.11 9.12
CA SER A 233 -20.91 14.67 9.76
C SER A 233 -21.61 13.75 10.77
N LYS A 234 -21.08 12.58 11.13
CA LYS A 234 -21.80 11.63 12.02
C LYS A 234 -21.03 11.07 13.21
N CYS A 235 -19.88 11.60 13.60
CA CYS A 235 -19.39 11.36 14.96
C CYS A 235 -20.09 12.29 15.93
N GLY A 236 -21.33 11.96 16.28
CA GLY A 236 -22.04 12.55 17.38
C GLY A 236 -21.36 12.17 18.69
N THR A 237 -21.00 13.20 19.44
CA THR A 237 -20.66 13.14 20.87
C THR A 237 -21.62 12.25 21.64
N ARG A 238 -21.11 11.21 22.26
CA ARG A 238 -21.65 10.67 23.51
C ARG A 238 -20.52 10.44 24.48
#